data_41b5ace3a6ee074d73ff6cd72f7ac918
#
_entry.id   41b5ace3a6ee074d73ff6cd72f7ac918
#
_cell.length_a   1.000
_cell.length_b   1.000
_cell.length_c   1.000
_cell.angle_alpha   90.00
_cell.angle_beta   90.00
_cell.angle_gamma   90.00
#
_symmetry.space_group_name_H-M   'P 1'
#
loop_
_entity.id
_entity.type
_entity.pdbx_description
1 polymer ?
#
loop_
_entity_poly.entity_id
_entity_poly.type
_entity_poly.pdbx_seq_one_letter_code
_entity_poly.pdbx_strand_id
1 'polypeptide(L)'
;MEVDISGAKVFFTIPIDFPLFGKIQISETLVVSWIVMALITGLCIWLTRDLKIRNISKRQAVAEMIVETANKFVIGNMGEKFRYLIPFVSALFATSVVSNLISLIGLRSPTADLSTEAAWAVVVFIMITTQKIKTNGFGGYLKGFTTPIAVMTPFNVLSELATPISMACRHFGNILSGVVINALIYGSLALASGKRSRSRRAGHAQ
;
A
#
# COMPACT_ATOMS: atom_id res chain seq x y z
N MET A 1 1.11 21.94 16.07
CA MET A 1 1.58 20.97 15.09
C MET A 1 1.03 21.44 13.75
N GLU A 2 1.86 22.03 12.91
CA GLU A 2 1.45 22.38 11.54
C GLU A 2 1.32 21.08 10.76
N VAL A 3 0.16 20.90 10.14
CA VAL A 3 -0.05 19.78 9.20
C VAL A 3 0.74 20.14 7.95
N ASP A 4 1.93 19.58 7.80
CA ASP A 4 2.77 19.79 6.63
C ASP A 4 2.14 19.05 5.43
N ILE A 5 1.43 19.81 4.58
CA ILE A 5 0.80 19.32 3.35
C ILE A 5 1.80 19.36 2.19
N SER A 6 3.03 19.85 2.42
CA SER A 6 4.09 19.80 1.42
C SER A 6 4.45 18.37 1.07
N GLY A 7 4.81 18.12 -0.19
CA GLY A 7 5.18 16.79 -0.69
C GLY A 7 6.28 16.12 0.13
N ALA A 8 6.66 14.90 -0.25
CA ALA A 8 7.72 14.16 0.43
C ALA A 8 9.03 14.96 0.44
N LYS A 9 9.65 15.12 1.63
CA LYS A 9 10.94 15.80 1.75
C LYS A 9 12.02 14.96 1.07
N VAL A 10 12.84 15.59 0.25
CA VAL A 10 13.99 14.96 -0.41
C VAL A 10 15.18 15.07 0.53
N PHE A 11 15.72 13.95 1.01
CA PHE A 11 16.91 13.95 1.86
C PHE A 11 18.20 14.03 1.08
N PHE A 12 18.26 13.33 -0.04
CA PHE A 12 19.47 13.26 -0.86
C PHE A 12 19.13 13.07 -2.33
N THR A 13 19.87 13.79 -3.20
CA THR A 13 19.74 13.62 -4.64
C THR A 13 21.05 13.01 -5.16
N ILE A 14 20.96 11.81 -5.73
CA ILE A 14 22.12 11.17 -6.36
C ILE A 14 22.31 11.81 -7.75
N PRO A 15 23.49 12.37 -8.07
CA PRO A 15 23.73 13.06 -9.34
C PRO A 15 24.00 12.07 -10.50
N ILE A 16 23.16 11.05 -10.65
CA ILE A 16 23.19 10.11 -11.76
C ILE A 16 22.04 10.48 -12.68
N ASP A 17 22.35 11.05 -13.83
CA ASP A 17 21.34 11.40 -14.83
C ASP A 17 20.95 10.14 -15.62
N PHE A 18 19.78 9.60 -15.30
CA PHE A 18 19.16 8.57 -16.13
C PHE A 18 18.39 9.24 -17.29
N PRO A 19 18.61 8.81 -18.54
CA PRO A 19 18.04 9.48 -19.71
C PRO A 19 16.50 9.48 -19.75
N LEU A 20 15.84 8.64 -18.96
CA LEU A 20 14.39 8.49 -18.93
C LEU A 20 13.75 8.98 -17.61
N PHE A 21 14.48 8.98 -16.49
CA PHE A 21 13.95 9.23 -15.15
C PHE A 21 14.58 10.44 -14.43
N GLY A 22 15.53 11.12 -15.05
CA GLY A 22 16.22 12.25 -14.43
C GLY A 22 17.09 11.84 -13.23
N LYS A 23 17.20 12.72 -12.23
CA LYS A 23 18.03 12.50 -11.04
C LYS A 23 17.29 11.62 -10.05
N ILE A 24 17.96 10.62 -9.48
CA ILE A 24 17.39 9.77 -8.43
C ILE A 24 17.34 10.57 -7.13
N GLN A 25 16.12 10.81 -6.65
CA GLN A 25 15.88 11.49 -5.38
C GLN A 25 15.52 10.48 -4.31
N ILE A 26 16.28 10.47 -3.21
CA ILE A 26 15.94 9.70 -2.02
C ILE A 26 14.97 10.53 -1.19
N SER A 27 13.69 10.19 -1.28
CA SER A 27 12.62 10.83 -0.52
C SER A 27 12.45 10.18 0.85
N GLU A 28 11.84 10.92 1.78
CA GLU A 28 11.43 10.40 3.09
C GLU A 28 10.59 9.12 2.95
N THR A 29 9.68 9.08 2.00
CA THR A 29 8.82 7.91 1.72
C THR A 29 9.62 6.67 1.33
N LEU A 30 10.72 6.83 0.58
CA LEU A 30 11.60 5.72 0.21
C LEU A 30 12.31 5.12 1.43
N VAL A 31 12.82 5.97 2.31
CA VAL A 31 13.49 5.53 3.55
C VAL A 31 12.49 4.80 4.47
N VAL A 32 11.29 5.36 4.64
CA VAL A 32 10.24 4.72 5.44
C VAL A 32 9.82 3.39 4.80
N SER A 33 9.77 3.28 3.47
CA SER A 33 9.51 2.00 2.78
C SER A 33 10.54 0.93 3.14
N TRP A 34 11.82 1.28 3.21
CA TRP A 34 12.87 0.35 3.63
C TRP A 34 12.70 -0.09 5.09
N ILE A 35 12.33 0.84 5.98
CA ILE A 35 12.04 0.53 7.38
C ILE A 35 10.86 -0.43 7.48
N VAL A 36 9.77 -0.19 6.72
CA VAL A 36 8.61 -1.08 6.67
C VAL A 36 9.00 -2.48 6.20
N MET A 37 9.78 -2.59 5.12
CA MET A 37 10.24 -3.88 4.61
C MET A 37 11.14 -4.61 5.63
N ALA A 38 12.05 -3.91 6.27
CA ALA A 38 12.92 -4.48 7.31
C ALA A 38 12.09 -4.96 8.51
N LEU A 39 11.08 -4.18 8.94
CA LEU A 39 10.20 -4.53 10.04
C LEU A 39 9.36 -5.78 9.72
N ILE A 40 8.74 -5.84 8.55
CA ILE A 40 7.95 -7.01 8.11
C ILE A 40 8.84 -8.24 8.03
N THR A 41 10.02 -8.13 7.40
CA THR A 41 10.96 -9.23 7.27
C THR A 41 11.44 -9.72 8.64
N GLY A 42 11.81 -8.79 9.52
CA GLY A 42 12.21 -9.11 10.90
C GLY A 42 11.08 -9.80 11.68
N LEU A 43 9.84 -9.33 11.54
CA LEU A 43 8.66 -9.93 12.16
C LEU A 43 8.42 -11.36 11.62
N CYS A 44 8.53 -11.56 10.30
CA CYS A 44 8.39 -12.87 9.69
C CYS A 44 9.47 -13.84 10.19
N ILE A 45 10.73 -13.41 10.23
CA ILE A 45 11.84 -14.24 10.77
C ILE A 45 11.60 -14.58 12.24
N TRP A 46 11.16 -13.60 13.04
CA TRP A 46 10.89 -13.81 14.46
C TRP A 46 9.71 -14.78 14.70
N LEU A 47 8.64 -14.70 13.91
CA LEU A 47 7.47 -15.57 13.98
C LEU A 47 7.76 -16.99 13.51
N THR A 48 8.61 -17.14 12.48
CA THR A 48 8.94 -18.44 11.87
C THR A 48 10.13 -19.14 12.51
N ARG A 49 10.79 -18.49 13.49
CA ARG A 49 11.91 -19.09 14.21
C ARG A 49 11.39 -20.19 15.14
N ASP A 50 12.06 -21.35 15.12
CA ASP A 50 11.76 -22.53 15.97
C ASP A 50 10.36 -23.15 15.75
N LEU A 51 9.98 -23.36 14.49
CA LEU A 51 8.75 -24.09 14.14
C LEU A 51 8.84 -25.55 14.60
N LYS A 52 7.87 -26.01 15.38
CA LYS A 52 7.80 -27.36 15.93
C LYS A 52 6.51 -28.06 15.52
N ILE A 53 6.60 -29.37 15.23
CA ILE A 53 5.42 -30.19 14.89
C ILE A 53 4.64 -30.58 16.16
N ARG A 54 5.32 -30.72 17.30
CA ARG A 54 4.72 -31.04 18.60
C ARG A 54 5.01 -29.91 19.59
N ASN A 55 4.08 -29.61 20.48
CA ASN A 55 4.14 -28.49 21.43
C ASN A 55 4.27 -27.14 20.72
N ILE A 56 3.25 -26.80 19.95
CA ILE A 56 3.16 -25.56 19.16
C ILE A 56 3.21 -24.35 20.12
N SER A 57 4.15 -23.45 19.88
CA SER A 57 4.26 -22.21 20.65
C SER A 57 3.15 -21.22 20.25
N LYS A 58 2.74 -20.33 21.17
CA LYS A 58 1.75 -19.29 20.86
C LYS A 58 2.17 -18.42 19.65
N ARG A 59 3.46 -18.18 19.45
CA ARG A 59 4.00 -17.46 18.29
C ARG A 59 3.74 -18.18 16.98
N GLN A 60 3.99 -19.51 16.98
CA GLN A 60 3.74 -20.35 15.82
C GLN A 60 2.24 -20.40 15.47
N ALA A 61 1.37 -20.53 16.49
CA ALA A 61 -0.07 -20.52 16.28
C ALA A 61 -0.56 -19.20 15.62
N VAL A 62 0.01 -18.07 16.03
CA VAL A 62 -0.28 -16.77 15.38
C VAL A 62 0.22 -16.74 13.94
N ALA A 63 1.43 -17.22 13.67
CA ALA A 63 1.98 -17.29 12.32
C ALA A 63 1.13 -18.18 11.41
N GLU A 64 0.73 -19.36 11.87
CA GLU A 64 -0.14 -20.29 11.15
C GLU A 64 -1.52 -19.67 10.86
N MET A 65 -2.11 -18.99 11.86
CA MET A 65 -3.38 -18.29 11.69
C MET A 65 -3.30 -17.19 10.62
N ILE A 66 -2.22 -16.39 10.59
CA ILE A 66 -2.02 -15.36 9.58
C ILE A 66 -1.90 -15.99 8.19
N VAL A 67 -1.08 -17.04 8.04
CA VAL A 67 -0.88 -17.73 6.77
C VAL A 67 -2.18 -18.41 6.30
N GLU A 68 -2.90 -19.05 7.20
CA GLU A 68 -4.18 -19.70 6.88
C GLU A 68 -5.23 -18.67 6.44
N THR A 69 -5.30 -17.53 7.13
CA THR A 69 -6.20 -16.42 6.76
C THR A 69 -5.86 -15.86 5.39
N ALA A 70 -4.57 -15.64 5.10
CA ALA A 70 -4.10 -15.19 3.80
C ALA A 70 -4.43 -16.20 2.69
N ASN A 71 -4.21 -17.50 2.94
CA ASN A 71 -4.57 -18.57 2.02
C ASN A 71 -6.08 -18.59 1.73
N LYS A 72 -6.91 -18.56 2.76
CA LYS A 72 -8.37 -18.54 2.61
C LYS A 72 -8.84 -17.30 1.85
N PHE A 73 -8.26 -16.14 2.14
CA PHE A 73 -8.59 -14.89 1.47
C PHE A 73 -8.26 -14.94 -0.04
N VAL A 74 -7.05 -15.35 -0.40
CA VAL A 74 -6.61 -15.38 -1.80
C VAL A 74 -7.36 -16.48 -2.57
N ILE A 75 -7.45 -17.69 -2.02
CA ILE A 75 -8.13 -18.81 -2.69
C ILE A 75 -9.63 -18.53 -2.81
N GLY A 76 -10.25 -17.97 -1.79
CA GLY A 76 -11.68 -17.64 -1.79
C GLY A 76 -12.07 -16.57 -2.82
N ASN A 77 -11.17 -15.62 -3.11
CA ASN A 77 -11.42 -14.55 -4.08
C ASN A 77 -10.93 -14.85 -5.49
N MET A 78 -9.80 -15.57 -5.63
CA MET A 78 -9.13 -15.78 -6.91
C MET A 78 -9.24 -17.23 -7.41
N GLY A 79 -9.57 -18.18 -6.53
CA GLY A 79 -9.63 -19.61 -6.82
C GLY A 79 -8.29 -20.33 -6.67
N GLU A 80 -8.33 -21.67 -6.58
CA GLU A 80 -7.16 -22.54 -6.36
C GLU A 80 -6.07 -22.41 -7.45
N LYS A 81 -6.46 -22.11 -8.68
CA LYS A 81 -5.53 -21.92 -9.81
C LYS A 81 -4.49 -20.83 -9.54
N PHE A 82 -4.80 -19.85 -8.69
CA PHE A 82 -3.97 -18.69 -8.40
C PHE A 82 -3.21 -18.80 -7.07
N ARG A 83 -3.11 -19.99 -6.51
CA ARG A 83 -2.41 -20.28 -5.25
C ARG A 83 -0.97 -19.75 -5.22
N TYR A 84 -0.28 -19.73 -6.35
CA TYR A 84 1.08 -19.21 -6.47
C TYR A 84 1.18 -17.68 -6.23
N LEU A 85 0.07 -16.95 -6.28
CA LEU A 85 0.03 -15.50 -5.98
C LEU A 85 -0.11 -15.19 -4.49
N ILE A 86 -0.39 -16.18 -3.65
CA ILE A 86 -0.59 -15.98 -2.20
C ILE A 86 0.55 -15.19 -1.57
N PRO A 87 1.85 -15.52 -1.77
CA PRO A 87 2.93 -14.78 -1.15
C PRO A 87 2.97 -13.30 -1.58
N PHE A 88 2.71 -13.03 -2.85
CA PHE A 88 2.72 -11.69 -3.40
C PHE A 88 1.57 -10.83 -2.84
N VAL A 89 0.34 -11.35 -2.89
CA VAL A 89 -0.85 -10.65 -2.38
C VAL A 89 -0.73 -10.42 -0.87
N SER A 90 -0.24 -11.41 -0.13
CA SER A 90 -0.02 -11.30 1.32
C SER A 90 1.05 -10.26 1.66
N ALA A 91 2.14 -10.20 0.88
CA ALA A 91 3.19 -9.19 1.07
C ALA A 91 2.68 -7.78 0.79
N LEU A 92 1.92 -7.58 -0.31
CA LEU A 92 1.29 -6.29 -0.60
C LEU A 92 0.36 -5.84 0.52
N PHE A 93 -0.50 -6.76 0.98
CA PHE A 93 -1.44 -6.47 2.06
C PHE A 93 -0.72 -6.12 3.37
N ALA A 94 0.28 -6.93 3.76
CA ALA A 94 1.09 -6.67 4.95
C ALA A 94 1.81 -5.32 4.87
N THR A 95 2.40 -5.00 3.73
CA THR A 95 3.08 -3.72 3.51
C THR A 95 2.11 -2.54 3.61
N SER A 96 0.92 -2.65 3.02
CA SER A 96 -0.12 -1.62 3.12
C SER A 96 -0.57 -1.41 4.56
N VAL A 97 -0.86 -2.49 5.31
CA VAL A 97 -1.29 -2.41 6.71
C VAL A 97 -0.21 -1.78 7.59
N VAL A 98 1.04 -2.26 7.50
CA VAL A 98 2.14 -1.74 8.31
C VAL A 98 2.44 -0.28 7.96
N SER A 99 2.42 0.09 6.68
CA SER A 99 2.59 1.48 6.24
C SER A 99 1.53 2.41 6.84
N ASN A 100 0.27 1.96 6.89
CA ASN A 100 -0.81 2.72 7.51
C ASN A 100 -0.65 2.83 9.03
N LEU A 101 -0.20 1.77 9.71
CA LEU A 101 0.08 1.81 11.15
C LEU A 101 1.24 2.76 11.50
N ILE A 102 2.26 2.82 10.66
CA ILE A 102 3.39 3.74 10.86
C ILE A 102 2.95 5.21 10.80
N SER A 103 1.93 5.54 10.01
CA SER A 103 1.39 6.89 9.97
C SER A 103 0.80 7.36 11.32
N LEU A 104 0.35 6.43 12.17
CA LEU A 104 -0.13 6.75 13.52
C LEU A 104 0.99 7.21 14.46
N ILE A 105 2.22 6.81 14.19
CA ILE A 105 3.42 7.21 14.95
C ILE A 105 3.93 8.59 14.50
N GLY A 106 3.29 9.17 13.47
CA GLY A 106 3.66 10.48 12.92
C GLY A 106 4.73 10.43 11.83
N LEU A 107 5.10 9.25 11.35
CA LEU A 107 5.95 9.08 10.18
C LEU A 107 5.10 9.14 8.91
N ARG A 108 5.67 9.69 7.84
CA ARG A 108 4.97 9.75 6.55
C ARG A 108 4.85 8.37 5.94
N SER A 109 3.62 7.90 5.77
CA SER A 109 3.37 6.60 5.14
C SER A 109 3.85 6.59 3.69
N PRO A 110 4.56 5.54 3.25
CA PRO A 110 4.90 5.35 1.83
C PRO A 110 3.68 5.30 0.92
N THR A 111 2.58 4.77 1.42
CA THR A 111 1.31 4.64 0.69
C THR A 111 0.55 5.97 0.55
N ALA A 112 0.98 7.02 1.26
CA ALA A 112 0.48 8.39 1.07
C ALA A 112 1.17 9.12 -0.10
N ASP A 113 2.02 8.43 -0.87
CA ASP A 113 2.69 8.95 -2.05
C ASP A 113 2.13 8.28 -3.31
N LEU A 114 1.57 9.10 -4.22
CA LEU A 114 0.96 8.61 -5.45
C LEU A 114 1.95 7.85 -6.34
N SER A 115 3.23 8.20 -6.31
CA SER A 115 4.27 7.50 -7.08
C SER A 115 4.45 6.05 -6.63
N THR A 116 4.39 5.79 -5.32
CA THR A 116 4.45 4.44 -4.75
C THR A 116 3.22 3.63 -5.16
N GLU A 117 2.04 4.22 -5.05
CA GLU A 117 0.78 3.56 -5.43
C GLU A 117 0.70 3.29 -6.93
N ALA A 118 1.17 4.21 -7.76
CA ALA A 118 1.25 4.02 -9.20
C ALA A 118 2.22 2.87 -9.56
N ALA A 119 3.36 2.77 -8.89
CA ALA A 119 4.30 1.66 -9.09
C ALA A 119 3.67 0.30 -8.74
N TRP A 120 2.97 0.20 -7.62
CA TRP A 120 2.25 -1.02 -7.23
C TRP A 120 1.14 -1.37 -8.23
N ALA A 121 0.35 -0.38 -8.65
CA ALA A 121 -0.71 -0.58 -9.63
C ALA A 121 -0.16 -1.08 -10.97
N VAL A 122 0.97 -0.56 -11.44
CA VAL A 122 1.63 -1.01 -12.67
C VAL A 122 2.12 -2.45 -12.53
N VAL A 123 2.76 -2.83 -11.42
CA VAL A 123 3.20 -4.22 -11.19
C VAL A 123 2.01 -5.18 -11.20
N VAL A 124 0.94 -4.85 -10.47
CA VAL A 124 -0.28 -5.67 -10.44
C VAL A 124 -0.92 -5.75 -11.83
N PHE A 125 -0.97 -4.66 -12.57
CA PHE A 125 -1.49 -4.62 -13.93
C PHE A 125 -0.68 -5.53 -14.89
N ILE A 126 0.65 -5.48 -14.83
CA ILE A 126 1.52 -6.38 -15.60
C ILE A 126 1.23 -7.85 -15.26
N MET A 127 1.06 -8.16 -13.96
CA MET A 127 0.74 -9.52 -13.54
C MET A 127 -0.63 -9.99 -14.07
N ILE A 128 -1.66 -9.13 -13.99
CA ILE A 128 -2.99 -9.42 -14.52
C ILE A 128 -2.94 -9.65 -16.03
N THR A 129 -2.28 -8.76 -16.77
CA THR A 129 -2.16 -8.84 -18.24
C THR A 129 -1.39 -10.09 -18.66
N THR A 130 -0.27 -10.38 -17.98
CA THR A 130 0.50 -11.59 -18.22
C THR A 130 -0.35 -12.85 -18.00
N GLN A 131 -1.17 -12.84 -16.95
CA GLN A 131 -2.06 -13.97 -16.64
C GLN A 131 -3.19 -14.12 -17.67
N LYS A 132 -3.78 -13.01 -18.12
CA LYS A 132 -4.76 -13.01 -19.22
C LYS A 132 -4.18 -13.64 -20.48
N ILE A 133 -2.94 -13.25 -20.85
CA ILE A 133 -2.24 -13.79 -22.02
C ILE A 133 -1.92 -15.27 -21.85
N LYS A 134 -1.45 -15.70 -20.68
CA LYS A 134 -1.15 -17.12 -20.40
C LYS A 134 -2.39 -18.01 -20.43
N THR A 135 -3.54 -17.50 -20.02
CA THR A 135 -4.78 -18.28 -19.96
C THR A 135 -5.48 -18.37 -21.32
N ASN A 136 -5.55 -17.27 -22.06
CA ASN A 136 -6.34 -17.16 -23.30
C ASN A 136 -5.47 -17.21 -24.56
N GLY A 137 -4.15 -17.19 -24.41
CA GLY A 137 -3.21 -16.98 -25.52
C GLY A 137 -3.21 -15.52 -25.99
N PHE A 138 -2.18 -15.12 -26.73
CA PHE A 138 -2.06 -13.75 -27.25
C PHE A 138 -3.21 -13.37 -28.19
N GLY A 139 -3.61 -14.30 -29.08
CA GLY A 139 -4.75 -14.09 -29.98
C GLY A 139 -6.08 -13.97 -29.24
N GLY A 140 -6.29 -14.77 -28.18
CA GLY A 140 -7.49 -14.68 -27.33
C GLY A 140 -7.57 -13.37 -26.56
N TYR A 141 -6.43 -12.87 -26.08
CA TYR A 141 -6.34 -11.56 -25.42
C TYR A 141 -6.74 -10.43 -26.37
N LEU A 142 -6.19 -10.38 -27.60
CA LEU A 142 -6.56 -9.40 -28.62
C LEU A 142 -8.04 -9.50 -29.03
N LYS A 143 -8.54 -10.73 -29.21
CA LYS A 143 -9.95 -10.97 -29.51
C LYS A 143 -10.87 -10.48 -28.37
N GLY A 144 -10.40 -10.49 -27.13
CA GLY A 144 -11.14 -9.96 -25.99
C GLY A 144 -11.47 -8.46 -26.13
N PHE A 145 -10.64 -7.68 -26.80
CA PHE A 145 -10.93 -6.26 -27.06
C PHE A 145 -12.05 -6.04 -28.07
N THR A 146 -12.24 -6.99 -29.01
CA THR A 146 -13.28 -6.86 -30.07
C THR A 146 -14.62 -7.50 -29.68
N THR A 147 -14.70 -8.13 -28.50
CA THR A 147 -15.91 -8.78 -28.01
C THR A 147 -16.70 -7.81 -27.09
N PRO A 148 -18.05 -7.74 -27.17
CA PRO A 148 -18.95 -8.46 -28.05
C PRO A 148 -19.08 -7.87 -29.47
N ILE A 149 -18.74 -6.59 -29.67
CA ILE A 149 -18.89 -5.89 -30.95
C ILE A 149 -17.59 -5.12 -31.25
N ALA A 150 -17.10 -5.24 -32.50
CA ALA A 150 -15.83 -4.61 -32.92
C ALA A 150 -15.80 -3.07 -32.72
N VAL A 151 -16.94 -2.40 -32.77
CA VAL A 151 -17.07 -0.96 -32.53
C VAL A 151 -16.68 -0.58 -31.10
N MET A 152 -16.76 -1.51 -30.13
CA MET A 152 -16.36 -1.27 -28.72
C MET A 152 -14.85 -1.39 -28.48
N THR A 153 -14.07 -1.79 -29.47
CA THR A 153 -12.62 -1.96 -29.34
C THR A 153 -11.92 -0.71 -28.75
N PRO A 154 -12.15 0.53 -29.22
CA PRO A 154 -11.49 1.71 -28.65
C PRO A 154 -11.83 1.93 -27.19
N PHE A 155 -13.07 1.65 -26.77
CA PHE A 155 -13.50 1.76 -25.37
C PHE A 155 -12.87 0.68 -24.50
N ASN A 156 -12.75 -0.55 -25.00
CA ASN A 156 -12.11 -1.65 -24.28
C ASN A 156 -10.61 -1.40 -24.08
N VAL A 157 -9.92 -0.88 -25.11
CA VAL A 157 -8.51 -0.48 -24.99
C VAL A 157 -8.34 0.67 -23.98
N LEU A 158 -9.20 1.68 -24.05
CA LEU A 158 -9.17 2.79 -23.09
C LEU A 158 -9.42 2.32 -21.66
N SER A 159 -10.37 1.41 -21.47
CA SER A 159 -10.67 0.79 -20.17
C SER A 159 -9.47 0.01 -19.62
N GLU A 160 -8.76 -0.76 -20.46
CA GLU A 160 -7.57 -1.50 -20.04
C GLU A 160 -6.44 -0.54 -19.60
N LEU A 161 -6.23 0.56 -20.31
CA LEU A 161 -5.24 1.59 -19.94
C LEU A 161 -5.67 2.39 -18.70
N ALA A 162 -6.97 2.61 -18.51
CA ALA A 162 -7.50 3.31 -17.34
C ALA A 162 -7.43 2.44 -16.07
N THR A 163 -7.37 1.13 -16.20
CA THR A 163 -7.37 0.20 -15.05
C THR A 163 -6.25 0.47 -14.04
N PRO A 164 -4.95 0.53 -14.40
CA PRO A 164 -3.89 0.81 -13.43
C PRO A 164 -4.01 2.20 -12.81
N ILE A 165 -4.45 3.19 -13.57
CA ILE A 165 -4.67 4.56 -13.07
C ILE A 165 -5.78 4.55 -12.03
N SER A 166 -6.90 3.90 -12.33
CA SER A 166 -8.03 3.77 -11.40
C SER A 166 -7.65 3.03 -10.12
N MET A 167 -6.82 1.98 -10.21
CA MET A 167 -6.33 1.23 -9.06
C MET A 167 -5.44 2.11 -8.17
N ALA A 168 -4.47 2.81 -8.77
CA ALA A 168 -3.58 3.72 -8.04
C ALA A 168 -4.37 4.85 -7.35
N CYS A 169 -5.25 5.53 -8.08
CA CYS A 169 -6.05 6.63 -7.54
C CYS A 169 -7.01 6.17 -6.44
N ARG A 170 -7.60 4.99 -6.57
CA ARG A 170 -8.50 4.44 -5.56
C ARG A 170 -7.77 4.17 -4.25
N HIS A 171 -6.63 3.50 -4.32
CA HIS A 171 -5.85 3.16 -3.12
C HIS A 171 -5.28 4.40 -2.47
N PHE A 172 -4.63 5.26 -3.24
CA PHE A 172 -4.12 6.56 -2.81
C PHE A 172 -5.22 7.42 -2.17
N GLY A 173 -6.39 7.54 -2.81
CA GLY A 173 -7.50 8.34 -2.30
C GLY A 173 -8.02 7.87 -0.95
N ASN A 174 -8.12 6.56 -0.75
CA ASN A 174 -8.51 5.98 0.53
C ASN A 174 -7.52 6.33 1.65
N ILE A 175 -6.23 6.20 1.37
CA ILE A 175 -5.18 6.50 2.35
C ILE A 175 -5.09 8.00 2.63
N LEU A 176 -5.12 8.83 1.58
CA LEU A 176 -5.09 10.28 1.73
C LEU A 176 -6.27 10.79 2.57
N SER A 177 -7.47 10.26 2.33
CA SER A 177 -8.66 10.58 3.13
C SER A 177 -8.44 10.24 4.61
N GLY A 178 -7.86 9.09 4.90
CA GLY A 178 -7.50 8.68 6.27
C GLY A 178 -6.49 9.63 6.92
N VAL A 179 -5.46 10.03 6.20
CA VAL A 179 -4.45 10.98 6.69
C VAL A 179 -5.08 12.35 7.00
N VAL A 180 -5.93 12.87 6.10
CA VAL A 180 -6.63 14.15 6.29
C VAL A 180 -7.57 14.09 7.50
N ILE A 181 -8.36 13.02 7.65
CA ILE A 181 -9.25 12.85 8.80
C ILE A 181 -8.47 12.82 10.10
N ASN A 182 -7.38 12.06 10.16
CA ASN A 182 -6.51 12.01 11.34
C ASN A 182 -5.93 13.38 11.67
N ALA A 183 -5.44 14.13 10.68
CA ALA A 183 -4.93 15.47 10.86
C ALA A 183 -5.99 16.43 11.43
N LEU A 184 -7.23 16.37 10.95
CA LEU A 184 -8.34 17.17 11.45
C LEU A 184 -8.72 16.78 12.88
N ILE A 185 -8.74 15.50 13.22
CA ILE A 185 -9.01 15.02 14.59
C ILE A 185 -7.94 15.53 15.55
N TYR A 186 -6.66 15.34 15.23
CA TYR A 186 -5.57 15.82 16.09
C TYR A 186 -5.54 17.35 16.19
N GLY A 187 -5.80 18.07 15.10
CA GLY A 187 -5.92 19.52 15.10
C GLY A 187 -7.05 20.02 16.01
N SER A 188 -8.22 19.40 15.92
CA SER A 188 -9.39 19.71 16.76
C SER A 188 -9.14 19.44 18.23
N LEU A 189 -8.52 18.30 18.56
CA LEU A 189 -8.15 17.94 19.93
C LEU A 189 -7.11 18.90 20.51
N ALA A 190 -6.12 19.32 19.73
CA ALA A 190 -5.12 20.29 20.14
C ALA A 190 -5.75 21.66 20.47
N LEU A 191 -6.68 22.13 19.63
CA LEU A 191 -7.44 23.37 19.87
C LEU A 191 -8.31 23.28 21.12
N ALA A 192 -9.01 22.17 21.32
CA ALA A 192 -9.83 21.94 22.50
C ALA A 192 -8.98 21.90 23.80
N SER A 193 -7.83 21.21 23.74
CA SER A 193 -6.88 21.15 24.86
C SER A 193 -6.26 22.50 25.17
N GLY A 194 -5.86 23.28 24.15
CA GLY A 194 -5.31 24.61 24.29
C GLY A 194 -6.29 25.61 24.91
N LYS A 195 -7.57 25.56 24.55
CA LYS A 195 -8.63 26.36 25.20
C LYS A 195 -8.78 26.00 26.68
N ARG A 196 -8.73 24.71 27.03
CA ARG A 196 -8.85 24.26 28.43
C ARG A 196 -7.69 24.72 29.29
N SER A 197 -6.47 24.77 28.75
CA SER A 197 -5.28 25.30 29.45
C SER A 197 -5.35 26.80 29.67
N ARG A 198 -5.84 27.58 28.69
CA ARG A 198 -6.04 29.02 28.83
C ARG A 198 -7.13 29.37 29.85
N SER A 199 -8.25 28.65 29.86
CA SER A 199 -9.33 28.86 30.83
C SER A 199 -8.88 28.56 32.26
N ARG A 200 -8.09 27.53 32.51
CA ARG A 200 -7.53 27.25 33.84
C ARG A 200 -6.54 28.32 34.33
N ARG A 201 -5.72 28.88 33.44
CA ARG A 201 -4.78 29.97 33.81
C ARG A 201 -5.52 31.29 34.13
N ALA A 202 -6.60 31.57 33.42
CA ALA A 202 -7.42 32.75 33.71
C ALA A 202 -8.20 32.65 35.02
N GLY A 203 -8.64 31.46 35.44
CA GLY A 203 -9.34 31.22 36.70
C GLY A 203 -8.45 31.19 37.96
N HIS A 204 -7.12 31.12 37.83
CA HIS A 204 -6.17 31.22 38.95
C HIS A 204 -5.59 32.62 39.12
N ALA A 205 -5.96 33.58 38.27
CA ALA A 205 -5.50 34.96 38.30
C ALA A 205 -6.54 35.93 38.91
N GLN A 206 -7.65 35.42 39.42
CA GLN A 206 -8.63 36.11 40.25
C GLN A 206 -8.58 35.57 41.69
#